data_ae32c5f284095532c108435dbed88dca
#
_entry.id   ae32c5f284095532c108435dbed88dca
#
_cell.length_a   1.000
_cell.length_b   1.000
_cell.length_c   1.000
_cell.angle_alpha   90.00
_cell.angle_beta   90.00
_cell.angle_gamma   90.00
#
_symmetry.space_group_name_H-M   'P 1'
#
loop_
_entity.id
_entity.type
_entity.pdbx_description
1 polymer ?
#
loop_
_entity_poly.entity_id
_entity_poly.type
_entity_poly.pdbx_seq_one_letter_code
_entity_poly.pdbx_strand_id
1 'polypeptide(L)'
;MRDTEIYYHGTKATLAPGDLIAAGYTSNFGKRRTARYVYLTAMLEAAAWGAELAVGEGRGHIYIVEPTGPFEDDPNLTNQRFPGNPTRSYRTRDPLRVVAEVKGWIGHTPEQLSTMRERLAELYRQGVEAIED
;
A
#
# COMPACT_ATOMS: atom_id res chain seq x y z
N MET A 1 22.64 10.66 8.73
CA MET A 1 21.87 10.65 8.32
C MET A 1 21.31 9.78 7.78
N ARG A 2 20.86 9.45 7.65
CA ARG A 2 20.37 8.73 7.09
C ARG A 2 19.82 8.72 6.18
N ASP A 3 19.57 8.51 6.03
CA ASP A 3 19.28 8.46 5.18
C ASP A 3 18.68 8.26 4.18
N THR A 4 18.31 7.92 3.74
CA THR A 4 18.17 7.80 2.30
C THR A 4 17.35 6.60 1.92
N GLU A 5 16.52 6.14 2.80
CA GLU A 5 15.59 5.08 2.49
C GLU A 5 14.53 5.62 1.55
N ILE A 6 14.25 4.88 0.46
CA ILE A 6 13.22 5.24 -0.50
C ILE A 6 11.96 4.48 -0.16
N TYR A 7 10.84 5.22 -0.12
CA TYR A 7 9.55 4.63 0.17
C TYR A 7 8.65 4.76 -1.04
N TYR A 8 7.74 3.81 -1.17
CA TYR A 8 6.82 3.73 -2.30
C TYR A 8 5.39 3.65 -1.82
N HIS A 9 4.47 4.11 -2.68
CA HIS A 9 3.04 3.98 -2.44
C HIS A 9 2.37 3.57 -3.74
N GLY A 10 1.61 2.47 -3.71
CA GLY A 10 0.87 2.00 -4.88
C GLY A 10 -0.57 2.44 -4.81
N THR A 11 -1.10 2.95 -5.92
CA THR A 11 -2.46 3.49 -5.97
C THR A 11 -2.98 3.47 -7.40
N LYS A 12 -4.29 3.57 -7.57
CA LYS A 12 -4.89 3.75 -8.89
C LYS A 12 -5.04 5.21 -9.25
N ALA A 13 -4.80 6.12 -8.32
CA ALA A 13 -4.92 7.55 -8.56
C ALA A 13 -3.76 8.07 -9.39
N THR A 14 -4.05 9.02 -10.26
CA THR A 14 -3.01 9.70 -11.05
C THR A 14 -2.60 10.95 -10.28
N LEU A 15 -1.34 11.01 -9.90
CA LEU A 15 -0.82 12.07 -9.04
C LEU A 15 0.42 12.68 -9.66
N ALA A 16 0.80 13.85 -9.18
CA ALA A 16 1.96 14.59 -9.69
C ALA A 16 2.91 14.90 -8.54
N PRO A 17 4.21 15.14 -8.86
CA PRO A 17 5.15 15.52 -7.81
C PRO A 17 4.62 16.72 -7.01
N GLY A 18 4.74 16.63 -5.71
CA GLY A 18 4.24 17.66 -4.80
C GLY A 18 2.85 17.40 -4.28
N ASP A 19 2.11 16.49 -4.90
CA ASP A 19 0.79 16.13 -4.39
C ASP A 19 0.93 15.43 -3.04
N LEU A 20 -0.11 15.55 -2.23
CA LEU A 20 -0.16 14.90 -0.93
C LEU A 20 -1.16 13.75 -0.96
N ILE A 21 -0.76 12.63 -0.41
CA ILE A 21 -1.63 11.47 -0.27
C ILE A 21 -2.02 11.42 1.20
N ALA A 22 -3.29 11.72 1.47
CA ALA A 22 -3.76 11.80 2.85
C ALA A 22 -4.69 10.65 3.17
N ALA A 23 -4.82 10.34 4.46
CA ALA A 23 -5.80 9.37 4.93
C ALA A 23 -7.21 9.87 4.58
N GLY A 24 -8.15 8.94 4.50
CA GLY A 24 -9.52 9.29 4.18
C GLY A 24 -10.06 8.59 2.96
N TYR A 25 -9.23 7.82 2.27
CA TYR A 25 -9.69 7.05 1.12
C TYR A 25 -10.26 5.72 1.58
N THR A 26 -11.09 5.12 0.72
CA THR A 26 -11.67 3.81 1.00
C THR A 26 -10.57 2.76 1.10
N SER A 27 -10.67 1.92 2.14
CA SER A 27 -9.68 0.87 2.36
C SER A 27 -9.69 -0.15 1.22
N ASN A 28 -8.51 -0.69 0.91
CA ASN A 28 -8.36 -1.78 -0.05
C ASN A 28 -8.81 -3.10 0.53
N PHE A 29 -8.96 -3.19 1.83
CA PHE A 29 -9.18 -4.45 2.52
C PHE A 29 -10.53 -4.46 3.21
N GLY A 30 -11.21 -5.61 3.11
CA GLY A 30 -12.40 -5.86 3.88
C GLY A 30 -13.52 -4.86 3.60
N LYS A 31 -14.13 -4.40 4.64
CA LYS A 31 -15.33 -3.57 4.54
C LYS A 31 -14.98 -2.19 4.02
N ARG A 32 -15.93 -1.59 3.33
CA ARG A 32 -15.80 -0.23 2.87
C ARG A 32 -15.86 0.69 4.06
N ARG A 33 -14.82 1.45 4.27
CA ARG A 33 -14.77 2.45 5.32
C ARG A 33 -13.63 3.41 5.00
N THR A 34 -13.73 4.60 5.58
CA THR A 34 -12.70 5.60 5.41
C THR A 34 -11.45 5.19 6.17
N ALA A 35 -10.33 5.15 5.47
CA ALA A 35 -9.05 4.78 6.08
C ALA A 35 -8.57 5.91 6.97
N ARG A 36 -7.98 5.54 8.10
CA ARG A 36 -7.40 6.50 9.05
C ARG A 36 -5.90 6.66 8.84
N TYR A 37 -5.31 5.81 8.02
CA TYR A 37 -3.89 5.78 7.76
C TYR A 37 -3.65 5.77 6.27
N VAL A 38 -2.47 6.24 5.87
CA VAL A 38 -1.94 5.98 4.55
C VAL A 38 -0.76 5.04 4.69
N TYR A 39 -0.49 4.29 3.65
CA TYR A 39 0.48 3.19 3.71
C TYR A 39 1.63 3.43 2.78
N LEU A 40 2.82 3.01 3.20
CA LEU A 40 4.03 3.14 2.41
C LEU A 40 4.88 1.89 2.65
N THR A 41 5.78 1.61 1.72
CA THR A 41 6.65 0.45 1.83
C THR A 41 8.01 0.78 1.25
N ALA A 42 9.05 0.13 1.77
CA ALA A 42 10.39 0.27 1.23
C ALA A 42 10.67 -0.75 0.13
N MET A 43 9.69 -1.61 -0.20
CA MET A 43 9.88 -2.64 -1.21
C MET A 43 8.98 -2.37 -2.41
N LEU A 44 9.61 -2.26 -3.59
CA LEU A 44 8.87 -2.01 -4.83
C LEU A 44 7.83 -3.09 -5.11
N GLU A 45 8.17 -4.34 -4.81
CA GLU A 45 7.26 -5.46 -5.03
C GLU A 45 5.96 -5.30 -4.24
N ALA A 46 6.07 -4.87 -2.98
CA ALA A 46 4.88 -4.66 -2.16
C ALA A 46 4.04 -3.52 -2.71
N ALA A 47 4.68 -2.46 -3.20
CA ALA A 47 3.96 -1.34 -3.80
C ALA A 47 3.25 -1.77 -5.09
N ALA A 48 3.87 -2.67 -5.87
CA ALA A 48 3.23 -3.18 -7.08
C ALA A 48 1.93 -3.91 -6.75
N TRP A 49 1.94 -4.78 -5.72
CA TRP A 49 0.71 -5.41 -5.27
C TRP A 49 -0.32 -4.37 -4.86
N GLY A 50 0.12 -3.33 -4.11
CA GLY A 50 -0.80 -2.28 -3.68
C GLY A 50 -1.43 -1.55 -4.85
N ALA A 51 -0.64 -1.23 -5.86
CA ALA A 51 -1.14 -0.52 -7.04
C ALA A 51 -2.15 -1.36 -7.80
N GLU A 52 -1.83 -2.65 -7.99
CA GLU A 52 -2.67 -3.50 -8.83
C GLU A 52 -3.95 -3.94 -8.13
N LEU A 53 -3.93 -4.05 -6.80
CA LEU A 53 -5.08 -4.49 -6.04
C LEU A 53 -5.91 -3.34 -5.49
N ALA A 54 -5.46 -2.10 -5.68
CA ALA A 54 -6.19 -0.93 -5.17
C ALA A 54 -7.54 -0.80 -5.86
N VAL A 55 -8.46 -0.15 -5.16
CA VAL A 55 -9.78 0.12 -5.70
C VAL A 55 -9.66 1.06 -6.88
N GLY A 56 -10.30 0.72 -8.00
CA GLY A 56 -10.25 1.53 -9.20
C GLY A 56 -9.93 0.68 -10.39
N GLU A 57 -9.81 1.33 -11.55
CA GLU A 57 -9.57 0.66 -12.81
C GLU A 57 -8.15 0.86 -13.29
N GLY A 58 -7.70 -0.06 -14.13
CA GLY A 58 -6.38 0.02 -14.73
C GLY A 58 -5.32 -0.64 -13.90
N ARG A 59 -4.10 -0.48 -14.35
CA ARG A 59 -2.95 -1.13 -13.75
C ARG A 59 -2.55 -0.50 -12.42
N GLY A 60 -2.72 0.81 -12.33
CA GLY A 60 -2.28 1.53 -11.15
C GLY A 60 -0.96 2.21 -11.36
N HIS A 61 -0.53 2.92 -10.33
CA HIS A 61 0.70 3.70 -10.34
C HIS A 61 1.48 3.44 -9.07
N ILE A 62 2.80 3.55 -9.16
CA ILE A 62 3.68 3.50 -7.99
C ILE A 62 4.41 4.83 -7.93
N TYR A 63 4.35 5.46 -6.78
CA TYR A 63 5.04 6.73 -6.56
C TYR A 63 6.11 6.58 -5.50
N ILE A 64 7.22 7.29 -5.69
CA ILE A 64 8.19 7.50 -4.62
C ILE A 64 7.59 8.58 -3.75
N VAL A 65 7.55 8.34 -2.44
CA VAL A 65 6.89 9.24 -1.52
C VAL A 65 7.78 9.55 -0.33
N GLU A 66 7.51 10.69 0.31
CA GLU A 66 8.15 11.07 1.56
C GLU A 66 7.08 11.20 2.63
N PRO A 67 7.25 10.53 3.78
CA PRO A 67 6.34 10.78 4.89
C PRO A 67 6.56 12.18 5.44
N THR A 68 5.49 12.85 5.84
CA THR A 68 5.58 14.19 6.41
C THR A 68 5.51 14.18 7.93
N GLY A 69 5.37 13.00 8.53
CA GLY A 69 5.34 12.84 9.98
C GLY A 69 5.76 11.44 10.36
N PRO A 70 5.61 11.08 11.63
CA PRO A 70 6.04 9.75 12.09
C PRO A 70 5.20 8.65 11.49
N PHE A 71 5.80 7.48 11.35
CA PHE A 71 5.10 6.30 10.85
C PHE A 71 5.49 5.09 11.69
N GLU A 72 4.71 4.04 11.55
CA GLU A 72 4.91 2.81 12.31
C GLU A 72 4.72 1.61 11.41
N ASP A 73 5.13 0.43 11.86
CA ASP A 73 4.91 -0.80 11.11
C ASP A 73 3.42 -0.99 10.85
N ASP A 74 3.11 -1.49 9.65
CA ASP A 74 1.74 -1.80 9.28
C ASP A 74 1.33 -3.10 9.98
N PRO A 75 0.38 -3.04 10.93
CA PRO A 75 0.03 -4.24 11.70
C PRO A 75 -0.66 -5.32 10.87
N ASN A 76 -1.15 -4.97 9.69
CA ASN A 76 -1.77 -5.95 8.81
C ASN A 76 -0.75 -6.87 8.16
N LEU A 77 0.51 -6.45 8.09
CA LEU A 77 1.56 -7.17 7.37
C LEU A 77 2.75 -7.49 8.25
N THR A 78 2.64 -7.31 9.56
CA THR A 78 3.75 -7.54 10.47
C THR A 78 3.35 -8.51 11.57
N ASN A 79 4.09 -8.55 12.61
CA ASN A 79 4.10 -9.48 13.74
C ASN A 79 2.84 -10.31 13.99
N GLN A 80 1.66 -9.78 13.74
CA GLN A 80 0.43 -10.50 14.03
C GLN A 80 0.07 -11.51 12.95
N ARG A 81 0.50 -11.28 11.72
CA ARG A 81 0.23 -12.18 10.59
C ARG A 81 1.51 -12.79 10.02
N PHE A 82 2.59 -12.05 10.10
CA PHE A 82 3.88 -12.48 9.57
C PHE A 82 4.96 -12.07 10.55
N PRO A 83 5.97 -12.93 10.77
CA PRO A 83 7.07 -12.55 11.65
C PRO A 83 7.80 -11.33 11.15
N GLY A 84 8.03 -10.38 12.04
CA GLY A 84 8.74 -9.16 11.68
C GLY A 84 7.96 -8.28 10.71
N ASN A 85 8.66 -7.69 9.76
CA ASN A 85 8.06 -6.84 8.74
C ASN A 85 8.65 -7.21 7.38
N PRO A 86 8.24 -8.37 6.84
CA PRO A 86 8.90 -8.92 5.64
C PRO A 86 8.76 -8.06 4.40
N THR A 87 7.70 -7.25 4.29
CA THR A 87 7.52 -6.37 3.14
C THR A 87 7.96 -4.95 3.42
N ARG A 88 8.51 -4.70 4.61
CA ARG A 88 8.95 -3.39 5.07
C ARG A 88 7.85 -2.36 4.81
N SER A 89 6.67 -2.67 5.31
CA SER A 89 5.46 -1.86 5.14
C SER A 89 5.16 -1.10 6.40
N TYR A 90 4.71 0.15 6.22
CA TYR A 90 4.47 1.07 7.32
C TYR A 90 3.16 1.80 7.08
N ARG A 91 2.67 2.47 8.12
CA ARG A 91 1.49 3.31 8.00
C ARG A 91 1.73 4.61 8.77
N THR A 92 1.02 5.65 8.37
CA THR A 92 1.11 6.94 9.03
C THR A 92 -0.24 7.65 8.93
N ARG A 93 -0.53 8.50 9.89
CA ARG A 93 -1.72 9.35 9.86
C ARG A 93 -1.46 10.65 9.12
N ASP A 94 -0.19 10.96 8.87
CA ASP A 94 0.19 12.19 8.21
C ASP A 94 0.29 11.97 6.71
N PRO A 95 0.10 13.00 5.89
CA PRO A 95 0.17 12.80 4.44
C PRO A 95 1.53 12.34 3.98
N LEU A 96 1.53 11.65 2.84
CA LEU A 96 2.75 11.33 2.11
C LEU A 96 2.87 12.32 0.98
N ARG A 97 4.08 12.84 0.76
CA ARG A 97 4.30 13.74 -0.37
C ARG A 97 4.87 12.97 -1.54
N VAL A 98 4.25 13.14 -2.71
CA VAL A 98 4.70 12.49 -3.93
C VAL A 98 5.98 13.18 -4.41
N VAL A 99 7.02 12.40 -4.62
CA VAL A 99 8.29 12.89 -5.15
C VAL A 99 8.37 12.67 -6.65
N ALA A 100 8.06 11.45 -7.09
CA ALA A 100 8.16 11.09 -8.49
C ALA A 100 7.35 9.81 -8.72
N GLU A 101 7.03 9.54 -9.99
CA GLU A 101 6.38 8.29 -10.34
C GLU A 101 7.43 7.30 -10.81
N VAL A 102 7.29 6.04 -10.38
CA VAL A 102 8.14 4.96 -10.84
C VAL A 102 7.60 4.47 -12.17
N LYS A 103 8.42 4.55 -13.20
CA LYS A 103 8.04 4.07 -14.53
C LYS A 103 8.67 2.71 -14.80
N GLY A 104 8.03 1.94 -15.66
CA GLY A 104 8.61 0.70 -16.12
C GLY A 104 8.62 -0.44 -15.11
N TRP A 105 7.87 -0.31 -14.01
CA TRP A 105 7.81 -1.40 -13.05
C TRP A 105 7.06 -2.59 -13.65
N ILE A 106 7.45 -3.78 -13.22
CA ILE A 106 6.86 -5.01 -13.74
C ILE A 106 5.76 -5.43 -12.79
N GLY A 107 4.55 -5.56 -13.33
CA GLY A 107 3.41 -6.00 -12.53
C GLY A 107 3.34 -7.52 -12.48
N HIS A 108 2.25 -8.00 -11.92
CA HIS A 108 2.02 -9.43 -11.78
C HIS A 108 1.18 -9.92 -12.95
N THR A 109 1.30 -11.21 -13.23
CA THR A 109 0.52 -11.81 -14.33
C THR A 109 -0.96 -11.86 -13.94
N PRO A 110 -1.84 -11.97 -14.95
CA PRO A 110 -3.27 -12.14 -14.62
C PRO A 110 -3.52 -13.33 -13.69
N GLU A 111 -2.76 -14.40 -13.87
CA GLU A 111 -2.89 -15.58 -13.00
C GLU A 111 -2.49 -15.26 -11.57
N GLN A 112 -1.38 -14.53 -11.40
CA GLN A 112 -0.95 -14.16 -10.06
C GLN A 112 -1.97 -13.24 -9.39
N LEU A 113 -2.49 -12.28 -10.13
CA LEU A 113 -3.49 -11.36 -9.59
C LEU A 113 -4.76 -12.09 -9.21
N SER A 114 -5.21 -13.02 -10.05
CA SER A 114 -6.40 -13.82 -9.78
C SER A 114 -6.21 -14.64 -8.51
N THR A 115 -5.05 -15.28 -8.39
CA THR A 115 -4.74 -16.09 -7.21
C THR A 115 -4.74 -15.25 -5.95
N MET A 116 -4.15 -14.07 -6.02
CA MET A 116 -4.10 -13.19 -4.85
C MET A 116 -5.50 -12.72 -4.45
N ARG A 117 -6.32 -12.36 -5.45
CA ARG A 117 -7.69 -11.94 -5.17
C ARG A 117 -8.51 -13.06 -4.53
N GLU A 118 -8.31 -14.29 -5.01
CA GLU A 118 -9.00 -15.43 -4.42
C GLU A 118 -8.56 -15.66 -2.99
N ARG A 119 -7.25 -15.51 -2.72
CA ARG A 119 -6.73 -15.68 -1.38
C ARG A 119 -7.29 -14.64 -0.43
N LEU A 120 -7.35 -13.39 -0.88
CA LEU A 120 -7.91 -12.33 -0.07
C LEU A 120 -9.40 -12.56 0.21
N ALA A 121 -10.14 -13.01 -0.82
CA ALA A 121 -11.55 -13.31 -0.65
C ALA A 121 -11.75 -14.44 0.34
N GLU A 122 -10.89 -15.47 0.28
CA GLU A 122 -10.99 -16.60 1.20
C GLU A 122 -10.73 -16.16 2.64
N LEU A 123 -9.70 -15.35 2.84
CA LEU A 123 -9.40 -14.83 4.17
C LEU A 123 -10.58 -14.03 4.71
N TYR A 124 -11.20 -13.26 3.84
CA TYR A 124 -12.33 -12.45 4.23
C TYR A 124 -13.53 -13.33 4.63
N ARG A 125 -13.78 -14.41 3.87
CA ARG A 125 -14.85 -15.33 4.22
C ARG A 125 -14.62 -16.00 5.56
N GLN A 126 -13.35 -16.18 5.94
CA GLN A 126 -12.99 -16.74 7.23
C GLN A 126 -13.02 -15.73 8.36
N GLY A 127 -13.41 -14.49 8.06
CA GLY A 127 -13.48 -13.44 9.06
C GLY A 127 -12.16 -12.73 9.32
N VAL A 128 -11.16 -12.97 8.48
CA VAL A 128 -9.87 -12.30 8.64
C VAL A 128 -9.92 -10.99 7.87
N GLU A 129 -9.95 -9.88 8.59
CA GLU A 129 -10.02 -8.56 8.00
C GLU A 129 -8.80 -7.75 8.39
N ALA A 130 -8.68 -6.55 7.83
CA ALA A 130 -7.63 -5.64 8.22
C ALA A 130 -7.70 -5.43 9.73
N ILE A 131 -6.56 -5.50 10.38
CA ILE A 131 -6.50 -5.39 11.83
C ILE A 131 -6.91 -3.99 12.26
N GLU A 132 -6.36 -3.00 11.58
CA GLU A 132 -6.64 -1.60 11.86
C GLU A 132 -6.50 -0.79 10.59
N ASP A 133 -7.24 0.29 10.58
CA ASP A 133 -7.11 1.21 9.46
C ASP A 133 -7.48 2.62 9.89
#